data_7e41a4415e6b492addb7d83e1cff01b0
#
_entry.id   7e41a4415e6b492addb7d83e1cff01b0
#
_cell.length_a   1.000
_cell.length_b   1.000
_cell.length_c   1.000
_cell.angle_alpha   90.00
_cell.angle_beta   90.00
_cell.angle_gamma   90.00
#
_symmetry.space_group_name_H-M   'P 1'
#
loop_
_entity.id
_entity.type
_entity.pdbx_description
1 polymer ?
#
loop_
_entity_poly.entity_id
_entity_poly.type
_entity_poly.pdbx_seq_one_letter_code
_entity_poly.pdbx_strand_id
1 'polypeptide(L)'
;MPFKEAEAVPFVYGNGWQYSEFSSKEKEPYMFYLKKGEHIITMSVTLSTTAEYYRRLEKVVNSLGDIYINISMITGESPDKNRDYDLFRQIPDLNENLQADYDSLVSLADEMNKSTQMSGSSMIAALKSMARVLKSMIDNPYTAQRYLSDYYSNYTGVGGWLYDMKSMPLSLDRIILSAPEKEAEAVEKGFFNKLFFGISRFIASFSADYNTLGTAGGDRPTIKIWVNWGRDQAEILGNMIAEDFTPEKNINVKLEIVNAGIIKGILAGNPPDLSLHMARSEPVNLAMRDALYDLTKFKDYENVSERFSKTASVPYEYNGGVYALPDTQAFYVMYYRSDILNKLNIKVPTTWQEFIEATVTLQRNNMQVWIPYLKITTATTVNTGVGGLSLFPTLMHQNGLSMYNNEGTACTLSNTETLEVFEFWTDFYTKYKLPKEASFYNRFRIGTMPLGIESYTLYQTLVNAAPEISENWSIAEIPGVEGENGKINNAIAGSGTGCGIISGTGNEKYAWEFLKWWTDADTQLKYSDSVETILGTLGRVASANIEAVSNMSWKKQDLNVILSAWENVEEVAEVPGSYYLTRAVDQAYWAVVNGNSSTKEALLTWSKVADNEITRKINDYSN
;
A
#
# COMPACT_ATOMS: atom_id res chain seq x y z
N MET A 1 35.53 18.55 38.81
CA MET A 1 34.88 17.40 39.45
C MET A 1 34.35 16.53 38.33
N PRO A 2 34.56 15.22 38.32
CA PRO A 2 34.03 14.36 37.33
C PRO A 2 32.51 14.36 37.38
N PHE A 3 31.89 14.25 36.22
CA PHE A 3 30.47 14.15 36.01
C PHE A 3 29.86 13.14 37.00
N LYS A 4 28.94 13.60 37.84
CA LYS A 4 28.01 12.69 38.49
C LYS A 4 27.05 12.23 37.36
N GLU A 5 26.87 10.94 37.21
CA GLU A 5 25.83 10.41 36.34
C GLU A 5 24.52 11.11 36.64
N ALA A 6 23.97 11.76 35.61
CA ALA A 6 22.71 12.45 35.74
C ALA A 6 21.60 11.40 35.94
N GLU A 7 20.84 11.52 36.99
CA GLU A 7 19.62 10.72 37.15
C GLU A 7 18.61 11.15 36.09
N ALA A 8 17.95 10.17 35.46
CA ALA A 8 16.90 10.44 34.49
C ALA A 8 15.70 11.11 35.19
N VAL A 9 15.31 12.29 34.74
CA VAL A 9 14.10 12.96 35.21
C VAL A 9 12.93 12.48 34.32
N PRO A 10 11.93 11.81 34.90
CA PRO A 10 10.80 11.33 34.09
C PRO A 10 9.91 12.51 33.70
N PHE A 11 9.75 12.70 32.40
CA PHE A 11 8.69 13.54 31.85
C PHE A 11 7.49 12.64 31.52
N VAL A 12 6.33 12.98 32.07
CA VAL A 12 5.10 12.27 31.80
C VAL A 12 4.53 12.76 30.47
N TYR A 13 4.31 11.85 29.53
CA TYR A 13 3.66 12.20 28.28
C TYR A 13 2.26 12.76 28.56
N GLY A 14 2.01 13.97 28.12
CA GLY A 14 0.74 14.65 28.35
C GLY A 14 0.51 15.81 27.38
N ASN A 15 -0.75 16.07 27.10
CA ASN A 15 -1.20 17.08 26.15
C ASN A 15 -1.13 18.51 26.70
N GLY A 16 -0.07 18.90 27.37
CA GLY A 16 0.05 20.26 27.92
C GLY A 16 1.44 20.53 28.47
N TRP A 17 1.73 21.82 28.67
CA TRP A 17 2.96 22.27 29.30
C TRP A 17 3.14 21.64 30.67
N GLN A 18 4.30 21.01 30.87
CA GLN A 18 4.68 20.42 32.13
C GLN A 18 5.93 21.12 32.65
N TYR A 19 5.98 21.37 33.94
CA TYR A 19 7.16 21.78 34.64
C TYR A 19 7.72 20.60 35.41
N SER A 20 8.99 20.34 35.23
CA SER A 20 9.69 19.30 35.96
C SER A 20 10.97 19.88 36.55
N GLU A 21 11.20 19.63 37.82
CA GLU A 21 12.40 20.05 38.51
C GLU A 21 13.42 18.89 38.50
N PHE A 22 14.67 19.22 38.19
CA PHE A 22 15.75 18.25 38.32
C PHE A 22 16.03 18.05 39.80
N SER A 23 15.62 16.91 40.33
CA SER A 23 15.76 16.58 41.75
C SER A 23 16.44 15.21 41.92
N SER A 24 17.10 15.02 43.09
CA SER A 24 17.64 13.74 43.50
C SER A 24 16.55 12.73 43.84
N LYS A 25 16.91 11.47 44.10
CA LYS A 25 15.97 10.43 44.56
C LYS A 25 15.22 10.82 45.83
N GLU A 26 15.82 11.67 46.62
CA GLU A 26 15.26 12.21 47.88
C GLU A 26 14.38 13.45 47.65
N LYS A 27 14.13 13.81 46.39
CA LYS A 27 13.35 14.99 45.97
C LYS A 27 13.98 16.33 46.32
N GLU A 28 15.30 16.37 46.53
CA GLU A 28 16.02 17.62 46.72
C GLU A 28 16.46 18.16 45.35
N PRO A 29 16.30 19.49 45.08
CA PRO A 29 16.71 20.11 43.84
C PRO A 29 18.18 19.91 43.54
N TYR A 30 18.55 19.66 42.29
CA TYR A 30 19.96 19.59 41.89
C TYR A 30 20.61 20.96 41.96
N MET A 31 21.64 21.07 42.78
CA MET A 31 22.42 22.28 42.95
C MET A 31 23.76 22.17 42.21
N PHE A 32 24.01 23.16 41.35
CA PHE A 32 25.25 23.25 40.57
C PHE A 32 26.11 24.39 41.05
N TYR A 33 27.37 24.14 41.40
CA TYR A 33 28.33 25.19 41.64
C TYR A 33 29.02 25.59 40.33
N LEU A 34 28.63 26.77 39.81
CA LEU A 34 29.18 27.28 38.54
C LEU A 34 30.20 28.38 38.86
N LYS A 35 31.45 28.21 38.39
CA LYS A 35 32.47 29.26 38.45
C LYS A 35 32.16 30.32 37.38
N LYS A 36 32.76 31.50 37.50
CA LYS A 36 32.65 32.52 36.44
C LYS A 36 33.28 31.99 35.17
N GLY A 37 32.52 31.89 34.07
CA GLY A 37 32.97 31.40 32.79
C GLY A 37 31.82 30.80 31.97
N GLU A 38 32.17 30.23 30.85
CA GLU A 38 31.24 29.52 29.98
C GLU A 38 31.02 28.09 30.49
N HIS A 39 29.76 27.65 30.50
CA HIS A 39 29.35 26.32 30.95
C HIS A 39 28.44 25.68 29.88
N ILE A 40 28.65 24.40 29.62
CA ILE A 40 27.83 23.62 28.69
C ILE A 40 26.97 22.66 29.53
N ILE A 41 25.65 22.72 29.36
CA ILE A 41 24.70 21.76 29.92
C ILE A 41 24.25 20.85 28.76
N THR A 42 24.57 19.58 28.85
CA THR A 42 24.13 18.57 27.88
C THR A 42 22.94 17.81 28.43
N MET A 43 21.84 17.78 27.67
CA MET A 43 20.65 17.02 28.00
C MET A 43 20.45 15.95 26.93
N SER A 44 20.26 14.71 27.36
CA SER A 44 19.95 13.60 26.47
C SER A 44 18.55 13.08 26.77
N VAL A 45 17.71 13.00 25.75
CA VAL A 45 16.38 12.37 25.87
C VAL A 45 16.56 10.86 25.78
N THR A 46 15.95 10.14 26.73
CA THR A 46 15.95 8.68 26.73
C THR A 46 14.55 8.16 26.97
N LEU A 47 14.25 6.96 26.49
CA LEU A 47 12.92 6.35 26.70
C LEU A 47 12.61 6.02 28.17
N SER A 48 13.63 5.98 29.04
CA SER A 48 13.50 5.71 30.48
C SER A 48 12.49 4.58 30.79
N THR A 49 11.46 4.85 31.58
CA THR A 49 10.39 3.88 31.92
C THR A 49 9.57 3.45 30.72
N THR A 50 9.45 4.29 29.69
CA THR A 50 8.74 3.98 28.45
C THR A 50 9.45 2.90 27.64
N ALA A 51 10.78 2.73 27.82
CA ALA A 51 11.54 1.66 27.18
C ALA A 51 11.04 0.26 27.57
N GLU A 52 10.54 0.08 28.78
CA GLU A 52 9.96 -1.21 29.22
C GLU A 52 8.63 -1.46 28.52
N TYR A 53 7.76 -0.45 28.44
CA TYR A 53 6.51 -0.54 27.68
C TYR A 53 6.76 -0.82 26.20
N TYR A 54 7.75 -0.15 25.60
CA TYR A 54 8.17 -0.40 24.23
C TYR A 54 8.56 -1.87 24.00
N ARG A 55 9.48 -2.43 24.82
CA ARG A 55 9.94 -3.82 24.67
C ARG A 55 8.81 -4.83 24.87
N ARG A 56 7.89 -4.57 25.80
CA ARG A 56 6.73 -5.45 26.03
C ARG A 56 5.78 -5.39 24.83
N LEU A 57 5.53 -4.18 24.30
CA LEU A 57 4.68 -4.01 23.12
C LEU A 57 5.31 -4.64 21.89
N GLU A 58 6.62 -4.47 21.67
CA GLU A 58 7.36 -5.10 20.56
C GLU A 58 7.23 -6.63 20.60
N LYS A 59 7.37 -7.21 21.78
CA LYS A 59 7.20 -8.66 21.94
C LYS A 59 5.78 -9.13 21.59
N VAL A 60 4.76 -8.38 22.02
CA VAL A 60 3.37 -8.68 21.69
C VAL A 60 3.11 -8.50 20.20
N VAL A 61 3.59 -7.42 19.58
CA VAL A 61 3.41 -7.18 18.14
C VAL A 61 4.04 -8.29 17.30
N ASN A 62 5.23 -8.77 17.67
CA ASN A 62 5.86 -9.92 16.99
C ASN A 62 5.02 -11.19 17.14
N SER A 63 4.55 -11.50 18.35
CA SER A 63 3.66 -12.65 18.60
C SER A 63 2.37 -12.56 17.79
N LEU A 64 1.74 -11.38 17.75
CA LEU A 64 0.53 -11.15 16.95
C LEU A 64 0.80 -11.36 15.46
N GLY A 65 1.97 -10.94 14.96
CA GLY A 65 2.39 -11.20 13.59
C GLY A 65 2.50 -12.68 13.28
N ASP A 66 3.18 -13.44 14.14
CA ASP A 66 3.33 -14.89 14.01
C ASP A 66 1.97 -15.62 14.04
N ILE A 67 1.07 -15.21 14.94
CA ILE A 67 -0.30 -15.76 15.02
C ILE A 67 -1.06 -15.46 13.73
N TYR A 68 -1.00 -14.22 13.22
CA TYR A 68 -1.66 -13.86 11.97
C TYR A 68 -1.15 -14.71 10.80
N ILE A 69 0.15 -14.86 10.67
CA ILE A 69 0.79 -15.69 9.64
C ILE A 69 0.28 -17.13 9.76
N ASN A 70 0.33 -17.74 10.95
CA ASN A 70 -0.08 -19.13 11.17
C ASN A 70 -1.56 -19.35 10.84
N ILE A 71 -2.45 -18.42 11.20
CA ILE A 71 -3.86 -18.50 10.85
C ILE A 71 -4.05 -18.33 9.34
N SER A 72 -3.43 -17.32 8.73
CA SER A 72 -3.51 -17.05 7.31
C SER A 72 -2.96 -18.20 6.46
N MET A 73 -1.98 -18.91 6.96
CA MET A 73 -1.45 -20.13 6.34
C MET A 73 -2.50 -21.23 6.18
N ILE A 74 -3.48 -21.28 7.05
CA ILE A 74 -4.56 -22.31 7.01
C ILE A 74 -5.79 -21.79 6.29
N THR A 75 -6.15 -20.51 6.52
CA THR A 75 -7.44 -19.95 6.11
C THR A 75 -7.36 -19.12 4.82
N GLY A 76 -6.17 -18.60 4.50
CA GLY A 76 -5.99 -17.48 3.58
C GLY A 76 -6.26 -16.14 4.24
N GLU A 77 -5.88 -15.08 3.57
CA GLU A 77 -6.11 -13.69 4.02
C GLU A 77 -7.61 -13.33 4.08
N SER A 78 -8.43 -13.98 3.25
CA SER A 78 -9.87 -13.79 3.20
C SER A 78 -10.60 -15.13 3.43
N PRO A 79 -10.69 -15.59 4.69
CA PRO A 79 -11.31 -16.87 4.99
C PRO A 79 -12.79 -16.90 4.68
N ASP A 80 -13.31 -18.07 4.31
CA ASP A 80 -14.75 -18.30 4.30
C ASP A 80 -15.29 -18.23 5.73
N LYS A 81 -16.13 -17.24 6.00
CA LYS A 81 -16.69 -16.97 7.33
C LYS A 81 -17.57 -18.12 7.88
N ASN A 82 -18.07 -18.99 6.99
CA ASN A 82 -18.97 -20.08 7.35
C ASN A 82 -18.27 -21.44 7.44
N ARG A 83 -16.98 -21.51 7.10
CA ARG A 83 -16.17 -22.73 7.18
C ARG A 83 -15.45 -22.78 8.53
N ASP A 84 -15.57 -23.90 9.24
CA ASP A 84 -14.71 -24.21 10.37
C ASP A 84 -13.36 -24.74 9.84
N TYR A 85 -12.29 -24.06 10.21
CA TYR A 85 -10.92 -24.43 9.83
C TYR A 85 -10.20 -25.23 10.93
N ASP A 86 -10.86 -25.49 12.05
CA ASP A 86 -10.30 -26.22 13.18
C ASP A 86 -8.93 -25.64 13.67
N LEU A 87 -8.83 -24.31 13.69
CA LEU A 87 -7.60 -23.57 13.89
C LEU A 87 -6.90 -23.94 15.21
N PHE A 88 -7.67 -24.05 16.28
CA PHE A 88 -7.16 -24.34 17.62
C PHE A 88 -6.59 -25.76 17.77
N ARG A 89 -6.91 -26.67 16.85
CA ARG A 89 -6.28 -27.99 16.78
C ARG A 89 -5.09 -28.01 15.81
N GLN A 90 -5.16 -27.23 14.73
CA GLN A 90 -4.12 -27.25 13.70
C GLN A 90 -2.90 -26.40 14.06
N ILE A 91 -3.08 -25.34 14.84
CA ILE A 91 -1.99 -24.46 15.27
C ILE A 91 -1.66 -24.81 16.72
N PRO A 92 -0.48 -25.40 16.99
CA PRO A 92 -0.04 -25.66 18.36
C PRO A 92 -0.02 -24.37 19.19
N ASP A 93 -0.45 -24.47 20.43
CA ASP A 93 -0.41 -23.38 21.42
C ASP A 93 -1.16 -22.09 21.03
N LEU A 94 -2.03 -22.12 19.99
CA LEU A 94 -2.78 -20.94 19.55
C LEU A 94 -3.57 -20.32 20.69
N ASN A 95 -4.30 -21.11 21.45
CA ASN A 95 -5.10 -20.60 22.56
C ASN A 95 -4.25 -19.96 23.65
N GLU A 96 -3.12 -20.56 23.97
CA GLU A 96 -2.19 -20.08 25.00
C GLU A 96 -1.54 -18.75 24.54
N ASN A 97 -1.13 -18.68 23.28
CA ASN A 97 -0.53 -17.48 22.71
C ASN A 97 -1.55 -16.32 22.63
N LEU A 98 -2.77 -16.57 22.15
CA LEU A 98 -3.85 -15.56 22.14
C LEU A 98 -4.15 -15.06 23.55
N GLN A 99 -4.21 -15.96 24.56
CA GLN A 99 -4.46 -15.58 25.95
C GLN A 99 -3.30 -14.76 26.53
N ALA A 100 -2.05 -15.16 26.28
CA ALA A 100 -0.87 -14.45 26.77
C ALA A 100 -0.78 -13.02 26.18
N ASP A 101 -1.06 -12.87 24.89
CA ASP A 101 -1.08 -11.58 24.23
C ASP A 101 -2.25 -10.70 24.72
N TYR A 102 -3.43 -11.29 24.92
CA TYR A 102 -4.57 -10.61 25.52
C TYR A 102 -4.22 -10.04 26.91
N ASP A 103 -3.68 -10.89 27.80
CA ASP A 103 -3.31 -10.48 29.16
C ASP A 103 -2.22 -9.39 29.15
N SER A 104 -1.25 -9.53 28.25
CA SER A 104 -0.17 -8.56 28.06
C SER A 104 -0.69 -7.19 27.58
N LEU A 105 -1.60 -7.17 26.60
CA LEU A 105 -2.21 -5.94 26.08
C LEU A 105 -3.06 -5.24 27.14
N VAL A 106 -3.85 -5.99 27.90
CA VAL A 106 -4.70 -5.43 28.97
C VAL A 106 -3.83 -4.86 30.08
N SER A 107 -2.82 -5.62 30.56
CA SER A 107 -1.90 -5.16 31.60
C SER A 107 -1.15 -3.89 31.15
N LEU A 108 -0.61 -3.90 29.91
CA LEU A 108 0.11 -2.78 29.35
C LEU A 108 -0.78 -1.53 29.25
N ALA A 109 -2.00 -1.67 28.72
CA ALA A 109 -2.95 -0.57 28.63
C ALA A 109 -3.31 0.01 29.99
N ASP A 110 -3.50 -0.82 31.01
CA ASP A 110 -3.87 -0.36 32.35
C ASP A 110 -2.68 0.28 33.09
N GLU A 111 -1.47 -0.25 32.94
CA GLU A 111 -0.25 0.34 33.51
C GLU A 111 0.06 1.69 32.86
N MET A 112 0.01 1.79 31.55
CA MET A 112 0.21 3.04 30.81
C MET A 112 -0.85 4.09 31.21
N ASN A 113 -2.10 3.68 31.36
CA ASN A 113 -3.18 4.57 31.78
C ASN A 113 -2.94 5.13 33.18
N LYS A 114 -2.36 4.34 34.08
CA LYS A 114 -2.08 4.78 35.46
C LYS A 114 -0.81 5.62 35.57
N SER A 115 0.26 5.24 34.86
CA SER A 115 1.58 5.86 35.02
C SER A 115 1.75 7.14 34.21
N THR A 116 1.11 7.26 33.06
CA THR A 116 1.34 8.33 32.09
C THR A 116 0.22 9.36 32.02
N GLN A 117 -0.83 9.22 32.80
CA GLN A 117 -2.04 10.06 32.73
C GLN A 117 -2.63 10.15 31.31
N MET A 118 -2.34 9.16 30.45
CA MET A 118 -2.81 9.06 29.06
C MET A 118 -4.21 8.48 28.97
N SER A 119 -5.02 8.62 30.03
CA SER A 119 -6.40 8.13 30.02
C SER A 119 -7.15 8.62 28.79
N GLY A 120 -7.72 7.69 28.02
CA GLY A 120 -8.45 8.01 26.80
C GLY A 120 -7.57 8.30 25.57
N SER A 121 -6.27 8.03 25.61
CA SER A 121 -5.42 8.18 24.42
C SER A 121 -5.77 7.16 23.32
N SER A 122 -5.54 7.54 22.07
CA SER A 122 -5.76 6.68 20.90
C SER A 122 -4.91 5.40 20.95
N MET A 123 -3.71 5.47 21.51
CA MET A 123 -2.85 4.30 21.72
C MET A 123 -3.49 3.28 22.67
N ILE A 124 -3.94 3.72 23.85
CA ILE A 124 -4.63 2.83 24.81
C ILE A 124 -5.91 2.26 24.22
N ALA A 125 -6.63 3.06 23.42
CA ALA A 125 -7.82 2.60 22.71
C ALA A 125 -7.47 1.50 21.69
N ALA A 126 -6.36 1.62 20.95
CA ALA A 126 -5.88 0.61 20.00
C ALA A 126 -5.50 -0.70 20.72
N LEU A 127 -4.74 -0.63 21.84
CA LEU A 127 -4.40 -1.81 22.65
C LEU A 127 -5.65 -2.54 23.14
N LYS A 128 -6.63 -1.80 23.67
CA LYS A 128 -7.91 -2.34 24.14
C LYS A 128 -8.77 -2.88 22.99
N SER A 129 -8.69 -2.30 21.81
CA SER A 129 -9.40 -2.80 20.63
C SER A 129 -8.83 -4.14 20.17
N MET A 130 -7.49 -4.25 20.08
CA MET A 130 -6.83 -5.51 19.77
C MET A 130 -7.15 -6.59 20.81
N ALA A 131 -7.07 -6.27 22.10
CA ALA A 131 -7.42 -7.20 23.17
C ALA A 131 -8.87 -7.73 23.03
N ARG A 132 -9.84 -6.89 22.64
CA ARG A 132 -11.23 -7.34 22.39
C ARG A 132 -11.32 -8.32 21.23
N VAL A 133 -10.55 -8.12 20.18
CA VAL A 133 -10.52 -9.06 19.04
C VAL A 133 -9.96 -10.40 19.47
N LEU A 134 -8.81 -10.42 20.21
CA LEU A 134 -8.24 -11.65 20.74
C LEU A 134 -9.25 -12.38 21.65
N LYS A 135 -9.91 -11.64 22.53
CA LYS A 135 -10.96 -12.22 23.40
C LYS A 135 -12.11 -12.85 22.61
N SER A 136 -12.53 -12.19 21.52
CA SER A 136 -13.59 -12.73 20.66
C SER A 136 -13.16 -14.03 19.97
N MET A 137 -11.88 -14.16 19.58
CA MET A 137 -11.35 -15.39 18.98
C MET A 137 -11.23 -16.52 20.01
N ILE A 138 -10.77 -16.23 21.24
CA ILE A 138 -10.67 -17.18 22.35
C ILE A 138 -12.05 -17.70 22.73
N ASP A 139 -13.03 -16.81 22.87
CA ASP A 139 -14.39 -17.17 23.28
C ASP A 139 -15.17 -17.91 22.19
N ASN A 140 -14.74 -17.81 20.92
CA ASN A 140 -15.40 -18.41 19.77
C ASN A 140 -14.42 -19.20 18.88
N PRO A 141 -13.78 -20.27 19.39
CA PRO A 141 -12.72 -20.98 18.70
C PRO A 141 -13.14 -21.58 17.34
N TYR A 142 -14.37 -22.04 17.21
CA TYR A 142 -14.88 -22.63 15.96
C TYR A 142 -15.18 -21.60 14.86
N THR A 143 -15.18 -20.32 15.19
CA THR A 143 -15.48 -19.24 14.25
C THR A 143 -14.43 -18.12 14.30
N ALA A 144 -13.26 -18.41 14.85
CA ALA A 144 -12.18 -17.45 15.03
C ALA A 144 -11.74 -16.78 13.70
N GLN A 145 -11.83 -17.49 12.58
CA GLN A 145 -11.55 -16.97 11.25
C GLN A 145 -12.41 -15.76 10.85
N ARG A 146 -13.60 -15.61 11.46
CA ARG A 146 -14.49 -14.45 11.19
C ARG A 146 -13.88 -13.13 11.63
N TYR A 147 -13.00 -13.18 12.62
CA TYR A 147 -12.34 -12.02 13.20
C TYR A 147 -10.99 -11.69 12.55
N LEU A 148 -10.55 -12.45 11.54
CA LEU A 148 -9.21 -12.30 10.96
C LEU A 148 -8.99 -10.91 10.32
N SER A 149 -10.01 -10.35 9.66
CA SER A 149 -9.94 -8.99 9.10
C SER A 149 -9.82 -7.92 10.20
N ASP A 150 -10.59 -8.07 11.28
CA ASP A 150 -10.51 -7.15 12.43
C ASP A 150 -9.19 -7.33 13.17
N TYR A 151 -8.69 -8.57 13.25
CA TYR A 151 -7.37 -8.88 13.81
C TYR A 151 -6.28 -8.13 13.06
N TYR A 152 -6.24 -8.26 11.73
CA TYR A 152 -5.22 -7.61 10.91
C TYR A 152 -5.27 -6.08 11.03
N SER A 153 -6.46 -5.50 10.95
CA SER A 153 -6.64 -4.06 11.09
C SER A 153 -6.18 -3.53 12.45
N ASN A 154 -6.45 -4.25 13.55
CA ASN A 154 -6.02 -3.83 14.87
C ASN A 154 -4.53 -4.13 15.12
N TYR A 155 -4.00 -5.23 14.59
CA TYR A 155 -2.57 -5.58 14.64
C TYR A 155 -1.72 -4.48 13.98
N THR A 156 -2.09 -4.05 12.77
CA THR A 156 -1.38 -2.96 12.06
C THR A 156 -1.45 -1.65 12.85
N GLY A 157 -2.61 -1.32 13.43
CA GLY A 157 -2.77 -0.14 14.28
C GLY A 157 -1.87 -0.17 15.53
N VAL A 158 -1.73 -1.33 16.18
CA VAL A 158 -0.82 -1.50 17.33
C VAL A 158 0.64 -1.42 16.89
N GLY A 159 0.98 -1.97 15.72
CA GLY A 159 2.31 -1.87 15.10
C GLY A 159 2.71 -0.42 14.81
N GLY A 160 1.79 0.39 14.29
CA GLY A 160 1.99 1.83 14.10
C GLY A 160 2.35 2.55 15.40
N TRP A 161 1.64 2.26 16.49
CA TRP A 161 1.97 2.84 17.80
C TRP A 161 3.33 2.40 18.34
N LEU A 162 3.78 1.19 18.04
CA LEU A 162 5.14 0.74 18.38
C LEU A 162 6.19 1.61 17.69
N TYR A 163 5.96 1.96 16.43
CA TYR A 163 6.83 2.85 15.67
C TYR A 163 6.82 4.28 16.26
N ASP A 164 5.65 4.83 16.55
CA ASP A 164 5.51 6.15 17.14
C ASP A 164 6.21 6.28 18.50
N MET A 165 6.23 5.21 19.29
CA MET A 165 6.96 5.19 20.55
C MET A 165 8.47 5.36 20.40
N LYS A 166 9.07 4.99 19.25
CA LYS A 166 10.49 5.24 18.95
C LYS A 166 10.77 6.72 18.68
N SER A 167 9.79 7.43 18.17
CA SER A 167 9.90 8.80 17.65
C SER A 167 9.21 9.84 18.52
N MET A 168 8.93 9.53 19.81
CA MET A 168 8.24 10.46 20.70
C MET A 168 9.01 11.79 20.82
N PRO A 169 8.53 12.89 20.21
CA PRO A 169 9.21 14.17 20.29
C PRO A 169 9.02 14.78 21.67
N LEU A 170 10.10 15.23 22.29
CA LEU A 170 10.07 16.10 23.45
C LEU A 170 10.30 17.53 22.99
N SER A 171 9.28 18.37 23.06
CA SER A 171 9.43 19.82 22.84
C SER A 171 9.81 20.49 24.14
N LEU A 172 10.98 21.13 24.17
CA LEU A 172 11.46 21.88 25.33
C LEU A 172 11.29 23.38 25.06
N ASP A 173 10.48 24.06 25.88
CA ASP A 173 10.26 25.49 25.75
C ASP A 173 11.43 26.31 26.37
N ARG A 174 11.80 25.99 27.60
CA ARG A 174 12.89 26.68 28.30
C ARG A 174 13.47 25.86 29.43
N ILE A 175 14.73 26.13 29.74
CA ILE A 175 15.43 25.66 30.92
C ILE A 175 15.63 26.87 31.85
N ILE A 176 15.26 26.76 33.12
CA ILE A 176 15.43 27.81 34.11
C ILE A 176 16.49 27.37 35.12
N LEU A 177 17.55 28.16 35.21
CA LEU A 177 18.55 28.07 36.26
C LEU A 177 18.34 29.28 37.21
N SER A 178 18.03 29.01 38.47
CA SER A 178 17.84 30.06 39.47
C SER A 178 18.92 30.00 40.54
N ALA A 179 19.20 31.15 41.15
CA ALA A 179 20.03 31.16 42.34
C ALA A 179 19.29 30.50 43.51
N PRO A 180 20.01 29.87 44.49
CA PRO A 180 19.39 29.11 45.58
C PRO A 180 18.33 29.85 46.38
N GLU A 181 18.44 31.18 46.41
CA GLU A 181 17.52 32.07 47.17
C GLU A 181 16.36 32.56 46.32
N LYS A 182 16.28 32.19 45.03
CA LYS A 182 15.27 32.67 44.11
C LYS A 182 14.44 31.51 43.61
N GLU A 183 13.22 31.37 44.09
CA GLU A 183 12.29 30.41 43.55
C GLU A 183 12.15 30.61 42.03
N ALA A 184 12.26 29.54 41.24
CA ALA A 184 11.98 29.61 39.83
C ALA A 184 10.51 30.03 39.66
N GLU A 185 10.22 30.97 38.76
CA GLU A 185 8.85 31.33 38.42
C GLU A 185 8.13 30.11 37.90
N ALA A 186 7.38 29.44 38.76
CA ALA A 186 6.47 28.39 38.36
C ALA A 186 5.44 29.01 37.40
N VAL A 187 5.19 28.35 36.28
CA VAL A 187 4.05 28.72 35.42
C VAL A 187 2.80 28.45 36.24
N GLU A 188 2.27 29.49 36.90
CA GLU A 188 1.06 29.36 37.67
C GLU A 188 -0.08 28.89 36.77
N LYS A 189 -0.55 27.69 37.03
CA LYS A 189 -1.74 27.11 36.41
C LYS A 189 -2.99 27.71 37.05
N GLY A 190 -3.23 29.02 36.88
CA GLY A 190 -4.49 29.64 37.31
C GLY A 190 -5.68 28.97 36.60
N PHE A 191 -6.79 28.79 37.30
CA PHE A 191 -8.04 28.20 36.76
C PHE A 191 -8.45 28.86 35.42
N PHE A 192 -8.30 30.16 35.30
CA PHE A 192 -8.60 30.92 34.08
C PHE A 192 -7.65 30.61 32.94
N ASN A 193 -6.37 30.37 33.20
CA ASN A 193 -5.41 29.97 32.18
C ASN A 193 -5.70 28.53 31.67
N LYS A 194 -6.10 27.63 32.57
CA LYS A 194 -6.56 26.29 32.18
C LYS A 194 -7.85 26.35 31.37
N LEU A 195 -8.80 27.22 31.75
CA LEU A 195 -10.05 27.40 31.02
C LEU A 195 -9.80 28.03 29.64
N PHE A 196 -8.96 29.09 29.59
CA PHE A 196 -8.61 29.77 28.34
C PHE A 196 -7.83 28.83 27.39
N PHE A 197 -6.91 28.04 27.93
CA PHE A 197 -6.19 27.01 27.19
C PHE A 197 -7.15 25.90 26.72
N GLY A 198 -8.09 25.49 27.58
CA GLY A 198 -9.13 24.51 27.22
C GLY A 198 -10.05 25.02 26.09
N ILE A 199 -10.47 26.28 26.17
CA ILE A 199 -11.28 26.92 25.12
C ILE A 199 -10.46 27.13 23.85
N SER A 200 -9.22 27.60 23.96
CA SER A 200 -8.31 27.80 22.84
C SER A 200 -8.00 26.46 22.16
N ARG A 201 -7.81 25.42 22.93
CA ARG A 201 -7.63 24.03 22.43
C ARG A 201 -8.90 23.48 21.81
N PHE A 202 -10.07 23.78 22.40
CA PHE A 202 -11.36 23.40 21.82
C PHE A 202 -11.59 24.12 20.47
N ILE A 203 -11.30 25.41 20.39
CA ILE A 203 -11.36 26.18 19.14
C ILE A 203 -10.29 25.67 18.15
N ALA A 204 -9.08 25.36 18.59
CA ALA A 204 -8.02 24.79 17.77
C ALA A 204 -8.37 23.37 17.29
N SER A 205 -9.16 22.59 18.06
CA SER A 205 -9.62 21.27 17.63
C SER A 205 -10.62 21.32 16.47
N PHE A 206 -11.35 22.43 16.29
CA PHE A 206 -12.16 22.66 15.10
C PHE A 206 -11.34 23.11 13.88
N SER A 207 -10.13 23.62 14.12
CA SER A 207 -9.18 24.00 13.06
C SER A 207 -8.02 23.00 12.92
N ALA A 208 -7.85 22.08 13.84
CA ALA A 208 -6.85 21.00 13.75
C ALA A 208 -7.39 19.94 12.79
N ASP A 209 -6.80 19.91 11.61
CA ASP A 209 -7.08 18.89 10.61
C ASP A 209 -6.34 17.60 11.01
N TYR A 210 -7.07 16.65 11.59
CA TYR A 210 -6.53 15.36 12.01
C TYR A 210 -6.03 14.48 10.85
N ASN A 211 -6.30 14.88 9.61
CA ASN A 211 -5.86 14.20 8.40
C ASN A 211 -4.58 14.80 7.80
N THR A 212 -4.03 15.84 8.45
CA THR A 212 -2.82 16.52 7.96
C THR A 212 -1.60 16.05 8.75
N LEU A 213 -0.57 15.64 8.03
CA LEU A 213 0.75 15.29 8.52
C LEU A 213 1.77 16.28 7.94
N GLY A 214 2.79 16.64 8.72
CA GLY A 214 3.89 17.49 8.26
C GLY A 214 3.98 18.85 8.96
N THR A 215 5.13 19.49 8.81
CA THR A 215 5.46 20.78 9.44
C THR A 215 5.19 21.94 8.48
N ALA A 216 4.15 22.71 8.74
CA ALA A 216 4.00 24.03 8.13
C ALA A 216 4.57 25.08 9.10
N GLY A 217 5.67 25.75 8.75
CA GLY A 217 6.26 26.82 9.55
C GLY A 217 7.51 27.41 8.91
N GLY A 218 7.64 28.75 8.95
CA GLY A 218 8.77 29.50 8.41
C GLY A 218 8.55 30.04 6.99
N ASP A 219 9.57 30.77 6.47
CA ASP A 219 9.54 31.43 5.15
C ASP A 219 9.79 30.48 3.96
N ARG A 220 9.63 29.16 4.16
CA ARG A 220 9.85 28.17 3.09
C ARG A 220 8.60 28.00 2.24
N PRO A 221 8.75 27.77 0.92
CA PRO A 221 7.64 27.36 0.08
C PRO A 221 7.01 26.09 0.65
N THR A 222 5.68 26.02 0.65
CA THR A 222 4.92 24.90 1.19
C THR A 222 4.06 24.32 0.09
N ILE A 223 4.13 23.00 -0.13
CA ILE A 223 3.26 22.26 -1.03
C ILE A 223 2.28 21.39 -0.25
N LYS A 224 1.07 21.25 -0.79
CA LYS A 224 0.01 20.38 -0.28
C LYS A 224 -0.07 19.12 -1.12
N ILE A 225 0.03 17.97 -0.47
CA ILE A 225 0.01 16.67 -1.12
C ILE A 225 -1.18 15.87 -0.61
N TRP A 226 -1.95 15.29 -1.51
CA TRP A 226 -3.00 14.35 -1.18
C TRP A 226 -2.57 12.91 -1.43
N VAL A 227 -2.91 12.05 -0.47
CA VAL A 227 -2.76 10.60 -0.55
C VAL A 227 -4.06 9.92 -0.13
N ASN A 228 -4.39 8.80 -0.75
CA ASN A 228 -5.55 7.96 -0.40
C ASN A 228 -5.14 6.69 0.36
N TRP A 229 -4.03 6.76 1.07
CA TRP A 229 -3.43 5.64 1.81
C TRP A 229 -4.01 5.47 3.21
N GLY A 230 -3.70 4.33 3.82
CA GLY A 230 -3.86 4.16 5.25
C GLY A 230 -2.97 5.12 6.03
N ARG A 231 -3.37 5.42 7.27
CA ARG A 231 -2.66 6.39 8.12
C ARG A 231 -1.20 5.99 8.33
N ASP A 232 -0.94 4.70 8.58
CA ASP A 232 0.41 4.19 8.85
C ASP A 232 1.36 4.43 7.67
N GLN A 233 0.90 4.19 6.46
CA GLN A 233 1.67 4.46 5.23
C GLN A 233 1.93 5.96 5.03
N ALA A 234 0.93 6.79 5.33
CA ALA A 234 1.08 8.24 5.22
C ALA A 234 2.02 8.80 6.31
N GLU A 235 2.03 8.23 7.51
CA GLU A 235 2.96 8.61 8.59
C GLU A 235 4.41 8.24 8.23
N ILE A 236 4.65 7.08 7.62
CA ILE A 236 5.98 6.70 7.10
C ILE A 236 6.46 7.73 6.08
N LEU A 237 5.63 8.07 5.10
CA LEU A 237 5.98 9.09 4.12
C LEU A 237 6.22 10.45 4.79
N GLY A 238 5.38 10.84 5.75
CA GLY A 238 5.52 12.09 6.51
C GLY A 238 6.87 12.19 7.23
N ASN A 239 7.34 11.10 7.83
CA ASN A 239 8.64 11.03 8.48
C ASN A 239 9.78 11.14 7.47
N MET A 240 9.71 10.42 6.36
CA MET A 240 10.71 10.52 5.29
C MET A 240 10.80 11.94 4.70
N ILE A 241 9.66 12.59 4.53
CA ILE A 241 9.61 14.00 4.10
C ILE A 241 10.33 14.91 5.09
N ALA A 242 10.10 14.72 6.38
CA ALA A 242 10.71 15.54 7.43
C ALA A 242 12.22 15.29 7.57
N GLU A 243 12.67 14.04 7.39
CA GLU A 243 14.07 13.64 7.54
C GLU A 243 14.92 13.90 6.30
N ASP A 244 14.39 13.65 5.11
CA ASP A 244 15.14 13.66 3.86
C ASP A 244 14.74 14.85 2.97
N PHE A 245 13.49 14.91 2.51
CA PHE A 245 13.05 15.87 1.48
C PHE A 245 13.11 17.33 1.95
N THR A 246 12.50 17.64 3.10
CA THR A 246 12.41 19.03 3.59
C THR A 246 13.78 19.64 3.91
N PRO A 247 14.73 18.93 4.55
CA PRO A 247 16.08 19.44 4.77
C PRO A 247 16.87 19.64 3.48
N GLU A 248 16.75 18.71 2.53
CA GLU A 248 17.53 18.76 1.27
C GLU A 248 17.01 19.84 0.31
N LYS A 249 15.69 19.89 0.09
CA LYS A 249 15.09 20.78 -0.93
C LYS A 249 14.63 22.12 -0.37
N ASN A 250 14.62 22.29 0.96
CA ASN A 250 14.13 23.49 1.62
C ASN A 250 12.66 23.84 1.27
N ILE A 251 11.83 22.80 1.09
CA ILE A 251 10.40 22.87 0.76
C ILE A 251 9.64 22.18 1.89
N ASN A 252 8.64 22.86 2.46
CA ASN A 252 7.72 22.28 3.42
C ASN A 252 6.63 21.49 2.70
N VAL A 253 6.15 20.42 3.34
CA VAL A 253 5.07 19.60 2.81
C VAL A 253 3.94 19.50 3.83
N LYS A 254 2.73 19.75 3.36
CA LYS A 254 1.48 19.45 4.04
C LYS A 254 0.87 18.20 3.42
N LEU A 255 1.05 17.06 4.06
CA LEU A 255 0.53 15.79 3.61
C LEU A 255 -0.88 15.58 4.18
N GLU A 256 -1.88 15.38 3.32
CA GLU A 256 -3.28 15.19 3.71
C GLU A 256 -3.79 13.82 3.24
N ILE A 257 -4.40 13.06 4.14
CA ILE A 257 -5.06 11.79 3.81
C ILE A 257 -6.47 12.10 3.36
N VAL A 258 -6.75 11.93 2.07
CA VAL A 258 -8.03 12.30 1.46
C VAL A 258 -8.59 11.14 0.63
N ASN A 259 -9.72 10.60 1.07
CA ASN A 259 -10.44 9.55 0.34
C ASN A 259 -11.46 10.11 -0.67
N ALA A 260 -11.51 11.43 -0.86
CA ALA A 260 -12.41 12.08 -1.81
C ALA A 260 -11.66 12.38 -3.12
N GLY A 261 -12.33 12.23 -4.26
CA GLY A 261 -11.72 12.51 -5.57
C GLY A 261 -11.23 13.95 -5.70
N ILE A 262 -10.13 14.14 -6.40
CA ILE A 262 -9.44 15.44 -6.64
C ILE A 262 -10.41 16.50 -7.19
N ILE A 263 -11.32 16.11 -8.09
CA ILE A 263 -12.33 16.99 -8.68
C ILE A 263 -13.17 17.71 -7.61
N LYS A 264 -13.52 17.03 -6.52
CA LYS A 264 -14.29 17.65 -5.42
C LYS A 264 -13.47 18.72 -4.71
N GLY A 265 -12.16 18.50 -4.54
CA GLY A 265 -11.25 19.48 -3.96
C GLY A 265 -11.09 20.72 -4.83
N ILE A 266 -10.96 20.54 -6.14
CA ILE A 266 -10.89 21.63 -7.12
C ILE A 266 -12.18 22.45 -7.07
N LEU A 267 -13.35 21.80 -7.12
CA LEU A 267 -14.65 22.48 -7.05
C LEU A 267 -14.89 23.21 -5.72
N ALA A 268 -14.32 22.70 -4.63
CA ALA A 268 -14.38 23.34 -3.32
C ALA A 268 -13.38 24.51 -3.15
N GLY A 269 -12.55 24.80 -4.17
CA GLY A 269 -11.55 25.86 -4.12
C GLY A 269 -10.36 25.57 -3.20
N ASN A 270 -10.13 24.32 -2.85
CA ASN A 270 -9.04 23.89 -1.96
C ASN A 270 -8.31 22.64 -2.51
N PRO A 271 -7.79 22.68 -3.76
CA PRO A 271 -7.08 21.55 -4.34
C PRO A 271 -5.71 21.33 -3.64
N PRO A 272 -5.12 20.13 -3.78
CA PRO A 272 -3.71 19.91 -3.48
C PRO A 272 -2.83 20.54 -4.57
N ASP A 273 -1.52 20.59 -4.34
CA ASP A 273 -0.53 20.91 -5.38
C ASP A 273 -0.18 19.67 -6.20
N LEU A 274 -0.18 18.50 -5.56
CA LEU A 274 -0.04 17.21 -6.24
C LEU A 274 -0.81 16.11 -5.50
N SER A 275 -1.06 15.02 -6.21
CA SER A 275 -1.64 13.80 -5.64
C SER A 275 -0.78 12.60 -5.98
N LEU A 276 -0.56 11.76 -4.98
CA LEU A 276 0.07 10.45 -5.14
C LEU A 276 -1.00 9.37 -5.28
N HIS A 277 -0.61 8.26 -5.86
CA HIS A 277 -1.40 7.03 -5.95
C HIS A 277 -2.78 7.24 -6.59
N MET A 278 -2.80 8.06 -7.65
CA MET A 278 -4.00 8.29 -8.45
C MET A 278 -4.37 7.01 -9.19
N ALA A 279 -5.67 6.72 -9.23
CA ALA A 279 -6.17 5.63 -10.05
C ALA A 279 -5.76 5.78 -11.51
N ARG A 280 -5.47 4.66 -12.19
CA ARG A 280 -4.97 4.62 -13.57
C ARG A 280 -5.72 5.54 -14.54
N SER A 281 -7.06 5.55 -14.49
CA SER A 281 -7.90 6.38 -15.37
C SER A 281 -8.04 7.84 -14.92
N GLU A 282 -7.57 8.18 -13.74
CA GLU A 282 -7.80 9.51 -13.15
C GLU A 282 -6.99 10.61 -13.85
N PRO A 283 -5.69 10.41 -14.21
CA PRO A 283 -4.90 11.43 -14.89
C PRO A 283 -5.51 11.92 -16.20
N VAL A 284 -5.94 11.02 -17.08
CA VAL A 284 -6.59 11.42 -18.35
C VAL A 284 -7.91 12.14 -18.10
N ASN A 285 -8.72 11.65 -17.15
CA ASN A 285 -9.97 12.31 -16.79
C ASN A 285 -9.78 13.73 -16.23
N LEU A 286 -8.68 14.00 -15.54
CA LEU A 286 -8.33 15.32 -15.02
C LEU A 286 -7.68 16.19 -16.10
N ALA A 287 -6.82 15.61 -16.95
CA ALA A 287 -6.18 16.30 -18.06
C ALA A 287 -7.20 16.87 -19.05
N MET A 288 -8.27 16.12 -19.37
CA MET A 288 -9.38 16.58 -20.19
C MET A 288 -10.08 17.86 -19.66
N ARG A 289 -9.89 18.17 -18.38
CA ARG A 289 -10.46 19.32 -17.68
C ARG A 289 -9.42 20.40 -17.39
N ASP A 290 -8.23 20.31 -18.00
CA ASP A 290 -7.09 21.17 -17.72
C ASP A 290 -6.68 21.21 -16.23
N ALA A 291 -7.08 20.17 -15.47
CA ALA A 291 -6.87 20.11 -14.04
C ALA A 291 -5.49 19.57 -13.62
N LEU A 292 -4.75 18.94 -14.54
CA LEU A 292 -3.38 18.48 -14.32
C LEU A 292 -2.39 19.25 -15.18
N TYR A 293 -1.20 19.39 -14.63
CA TYR A 293 -0.06 20.00 -15.32
C TYR A 293 0.62 18.97 -16.22
N ASP A 294 0.88 19.36 -17.47
CA ASP A 294 1.62 18.55 -18.42
C ASP A 294 3.10 18.48 -18.02
N LEU A 295 3.55 17.30 -17.59
CA LEU A 295 4.88 17.08 -17.05
C LEU A 295 5.99 17.18 -18.11
N THR A 296 5.67 17.02 -19.39
CA THR A 296 6.63 17.17 -20.49
C THR A 296 7.16 18.60 -20.62
N LYS A 297 6.51 19.57 -19.97
CA LYS A 297 6.97 20.97 -19.91
C LYS A 297 8.17 21.17 -18.98
N PHE A 298 8.49 20.22 -18.12
CA PHE A 298 9.71 20.24 -17.31
C PHE A 298 10.91 19.79 -18.15
N LYS A 299 11.99 20.55 -18.09
CA LYS A 299 13.18 20.33 -18.93
C LYS A 299 13.89 18.99 -18.68
N ASP A 300 13.75 18.45 -17.49
CA ASP A 300 14.37 17.22 -17.01
C ASP A 300 13.38 16.03 -16.99
N TYR A 301 12.19 16.18 -17.59
CA TYR A 301 11.18 15.14 -17.67
C TYR A 301 11.72 13.83 -18.27
N GLU A 302 12.43 13.91 -19.40
CA GLU A 302 12.99 12.74 -20.09
C GLU A 302 13.93 11.94 -19.17
N ASN A 303 14.80 12.61 -18.42
CA ASN A 303 15.70 11.93 -17.48
C ASN A 303 14.95 11.24 -16.34
N VAL A 304 13.80 11.80 -15.91
CA VAL A 304 12.98 11.19 -14.86
C VAL A 304 12.19 10.00 -15.41
N SER A 305 11.73 10.10 -16.67
CA SER A 305 10.98 9.03 -17.32
C SER A 305 11.80 7.75 -17.55
N GLU A 306 13.12 7.85 -17.68
CA GLU A 306 14.04 6.70 -17.81
C GLU A 306 14.04 5.74 -16.60
N ARG A 307 13.48 6.16 -15.45
CA ARG A 307 13.34 5.33 -14.24
C ARG A 307 12.32 4.19 -14.40
N PHE A 308 11.45 4.30 -15.40
CA PHE A 308 10.29 3.45 -15.60
C PHE A 308 10.40 2.62 -16.89
N SER A 309 9.52 1.63 -17.04
CA SER A 309 9.42 0.91 -18.31
C SER A 309 8.94 1.84 -19.44
N LYS A 310 9.30 1.50 -20.66
CA LYS A 310 9.04 2.34 -21.85
C LYS A 310 7.57 2.68 -22.06
N THR A 311 6.67 1.81 -21.64
CA THR A 311 5.22 1.99 -21.81
C THR A 311 4.53 2.46 -20.54
N ALA A 312 5.25 2.66 -19.44
CA ALA A 312 4.66 2.97 -18.13
C ALA A 312 3.88 4.30 -18.10
N SER A 313 4.23 5.27 -18.98
CA SER A 313 3.51 6.55 -19.12
C SER A 313 2.23 6.47 -19.95
N VAL A 314 2.10 5.45 -20.82
CA VAL A 314 0.99 5.32 -21.79
C VAL A 314 -0.40 5.55 -21.17
N PRO A 315 -0.72 5.05 -19.96
CA PRO A 315 -2.03 5.31 -19.34
C PRO A 315 -2.27 6.77 -18.93
N TYR A 316 -1.23 7.57 -18.90
CA TYR A 316 -1.25 8.95 -18.42
C TYR A 316 -1.04 9.97 -19.54
N GLU A 317 -0.99 9.48 -20.77
CA GLU A 317 -0.83 10.30 -21.98
C GLU A 317 -2.18 10.80 -22.50
N TYR A 318 -2.25 12.08 -22.82
CA TYR A 318 -3.43 12.69 -23.44
C TYR A 318 -3.03 13.89 -24.31
N ASN A 319 -3.52 13.94 -25.57
CA ASN A 319 -3.25 15.03 -26.52
C ASN A 319 -1.76 15.43 -26.63
N GLY A 320 -0.85 14.46 -26.59
CA GLY A 320 0.59 14.68 -26.73
C GLY A 320 1.32 15.18 -25.48
N GLY A 321 0.62 15.31 -24.34
CA GLY A 321 1.21 15.57 -23.02
C GLY A 321 1.19 14.34 -22.13
N VAL A 322 1.97 14.36 -21.04
CA VAL A 322 2.00 13.34 -19.99
C VAL A 322 1.59 13.97 -18.66
N TYR A 323 0.60 13.44 -17.99
CA TYR A 323 -0.07 14.09 -16.86
C TYR A 323 0.15 13.41 -15.50
N ALA A 324 0.86 12.29 -15.48
CA ALA A 324 1.34 11.67 -14.25
C ALA A 324 2.63 10.89 -14.51
N LEU A 325 3.49 10.78 -13.48
CA LEU A 325 4.56 9.78 -13.45
C LEU A 325 3.98 8.47 -12.92
N PRO A 326 4.47 7.31 -13.40
CA PRO A 326 4.16 6.02 -12.79
C PRO A 326 4.59 5.99 -11.33
N ASP A 327 3.68 5.57 -10.44
CA ASP A 327 3.91 5.44 -9.00
C ASP A 327 4.11 3.96 -8.64
N THR A 328 3.15 3.14 -9.04
CA THR A 328 3.24 1.69 -8.95
C THR A 328 3.07 1.05 -10.32
N GLN A 329 3.72 -0.09 -10.52
CA GLN A 329 3.48 -0.94 -11.68
C GLN A 329 3.50 -2.41 -11.28
N ALA A 330 2.46 -3.15 -11.65
CA ALA A 330 2.34 -4.58 -11.43
C ALA A 330 1.91 -5.28 -12.71
N PHE A 331 2.27 -6.54 -12.84
CA PHE A 331 1.97 -7.38 -13.99
C PHE A 331 1.91 -8.84 -13.57
N TYR A 332 1.42 -9.71 -14.43
CA TYR A 332 1.31 -11.14 -14.18
C TYR A 332 2.61 -11.88 -14.47
N VAL A 333 2.88 -12.88 -13.62
CA VAL A 333 3.87 -13.94 -13.85
C VAL A 333 3.20 -15.29 -13.64
N MET A 334 3.81 -16.35 -14.13
CA MET A 334 3.34 -17.71 -13.92
C MET A 334 4.08 -18.31 -12.72
N TYR A 335 3.31 -18.80 -11.73
CA TYR A 335 3.79 -19.54 -10.57
C TYR A 335 3.64 -21.03 -10.80
N TYR A 336 4.65 -21.82 -10.47
CA TYR A 336 4.57 -23.27 -10.61
C TYR A 336 5.28 -23.99 -9.47
N ARG A 337 4.69 -25.11 -9.05
CA ARG A 337 5.26 -26.05 -8.08
C ARG A 337 6.20 -27.01 -8.84
N SER A 338 7.49 -26.76 -8.75
CA SER A 338 8.53 -27.53 -9.44
C SER A 338 8.54 -29.00 -9.02
N ASP A 339 8.31 -29.29 -7.73
CA ASP A 339 8.21 -30.64 -7.20
C ASP A 339 7.05 -31.45 -7.84
N ILE A 340 5.88 -30.82 -8.02
CA ILE A 340 4.69 -31.46 -8.58
C ILE A 340 4.81 -31.61 -10.10
N LEU A 341 5.22 -30.55 -10.79
CA LEU A 341 5.38 -30.59 -12.26
C LEU A 341 6.41 -31.66 -12.65
N ASN A 342 7.57 -31.71 -11.97
CA ASN A 342 8.59 -32.73 -12.20
C ASN A 342 8.06 -34.14 -11.95
N LYS A 343 7.30 -34.36 -10.87
CA LYS A 343 6.70 -35.68 -10.58
C LYS A 343 5.74 -36.16 -11.67
N LEU A 344 5.04 -35.23 -12.33
CA LEU A 344 4.09 -35.52 -13.40
C LEU A 344 4.71 -35.43 -14.80
N ASN A 345 6.02 -35.17 -14.90
CA ASN A 345 6.75 -34.94 -16.16
C ASN A 345 6.13 -33.80 -17.00
N ILE A 346 5.62 -32.77 -16.37
CA ILE A 346 5.10 -31.55 -17.00
C ILE A 346 6.26 -30.56 -17.13
N LYS A 347 6.54 -30.11 -18.34
CA LYS A 347 7.47 -29.00 -18.57
C LYS A 347 6.79 -27.68 -18.17
N VAL A 348 7.57 -26.69 -17.75
CA VAL A 348 7.07 -25.34 -17.52
C VAL A 348 6.57 -24.77 -18.85
N PRO A 349 5.28 -24.41 -18.97
CA PRO A 349 4.71 -23.94 -20.22
C PRO A 349 5.31 -22.60 -20.67
N THR A 350 5.63 -22.49 -21.95
CA THR A 350 6.07 -21.24 -22.59
C THR A 350 5.04 -20.70 -23.57
N THR A 351 4.12 -21.55 -24.02
CA THR A 351 3.01 -21.20 -24.91
C THR A 351 1.67 -21.54 -24.27
N TRP A 352 0.60 -20.89 -24.73
CA TRP A 352 -0.76 -21.21 -24.27
C TRP A 352 -1.19 -22.63 -24.59
N GLN A 353 -0.70 -23.21 -25.70
CA GLN A 353 -0.97 -24.59 -26.03
C GLN A 353 -0.35 -25.55 -24.99
N GLU A 354 0.92 -25.31 -24.60
CA GLU A 354 1.58 -26.10 -23.56
C GLU A 354 0.89 -25.90 -22.18
N PHE A 355 0.40 -24.69 -21.89
CA PHE A 355 -0.36 -24.40 -20.68
C PHE A 355 -1.68 -25.18 -20.61
N ILE A 356 -2.38 -25.30 -21.74
CA ILE A 356 -3.60 -26.12 -21.85
C ILE A 356 -3.28 -27.61 -21.66
N GLU A 357 -2.20 -28.12 -22.27
CA GLU A 357 -1.76 -29.51 -22.09
C GLU A 357 -1.39 -29.83 -20.65
N ALA A 358 -0.67 -28.91 -19.97
CA ALA A 358 -0.38 -28.99 -18.55
C ALA A 358 -1.67 -28.99 -17.71
N THR A 359 -2.62 -28.10 -18.05
CA THR A 359 -3.92 -28.01 -17.38
C THR A 359 -4.68 -29.34 -17.45
N VAL A 360 -4.79 -29.94 -18.62
CA VAL A 360 -5.46 -31.24 -18.81
C VAL A 360 -4.76 -32.35 -18.01
N THR A 361 -3.43 -32.35 -17.99
CA THR A 361 -2.65 -33.34 -17.22
C THR A 361 -2.87 -33.19 -15.72
N LEU A 362 -2.88 -31.95 -15.21
CA LEU A 362 -3.14 -31.64 -13.79
C LEU A 362 -4.57 -32.03 -13.40
N GLN A 363 -5.57 -31.71 -14.23
CA GLN A 363 -6.97 -32.08 -13.98
C GLN A 363 -7.18 -33.60 -13.91
N ARG A 364 -6.49 -34.39 -14.74
CA ARG A 364 -6.49 -35.87 -14.66
C ARG A 364 -5.94 -36.40 -13.34
N ASN A 365 -5.12 -35.58 -12.63
CA ASN A 365 -4.57 -35.88 -11.33
C ASN A 365 -5.33 -35.17 -10.18
N ASN A 366 -6.58 -34.75 -10.39
CA ASN A 366 -7.43 -34.04 -9.44
C ASN A 366 -6.85 -32.71 -8.94
N MET A 367 -6.00 -32.07 -9.74
CA MET A 367 -5.45 -30.74 -9.48
C MET A 367 -6.11 -29.74 -10.42
N GLN A 368 -6.01 -28.46 -10.08
CA GLN A 368 -6.53 -27.36 -10.90
C GLN A 368 -5.43 -26.36 -11.23
N VAL A 369 -5.73 -25.48 -12.16
CA VAL A 369 -4.87 -24.39 -12.59
C VAL A 369 -5.58 -23.08 -12.35
N TRP A 370 -4.84 -22.02 -12.10
CA TRP A 370 -5.38 -20.70 -11.85
C TRP A 370 -5.08 -19.74 -12.99
N ILE A 371 -6.09 -19.03 -13.41
CA ILE A 371 -5.99 -17.81 -14.23
C ILE A 371 -6.81 -16.74 -13.50
N PRO A 372 -6.24 -15.54 -13.25
CA PRO A 372 -6.92 -14.52 -12.49
C PRO A 372 -8.12 -13.97 -13.25
N TYR A 373 -9.21 -13.85 -12.55
CA TYR A 373 -10.36 -13.06 -12.95
C TYR A 373 -10.70 -12.07 -11.85
N LEU A 374 -10.63 -10.78 -12.16
CA LEU A 374 -10.98 -9.71 -11.23
C LEU A 374 -12.44 -9.31 -11.45
N LYS A 375 -13.28 -9.66 -10.49
CA LYS A 375 -14.66 -9.16 -10.45
C LYS A 375 -14.64 -7.66 -10.16
N ILE A 376 -15.20 -6.86 -11.05
CA ILE A 376 -15.34 -5.42 -10.82
C ILE A 376 -16.42 -5.21 -9.76
N THR A 377 -16.00 -4.88 -8.55
CA THR A 377 -16.88 -4.38 -7.50
C THR A 377 -16.81 -2.86 -7.47
N THR A 378 -17.94 -2.22 -7.26
CA THR A 378 -18.23 -0.79 -7.52
C THR A 378 -17.35 0.24 -6.81
N ALA A 379 -16.40 -0.12 -5.96
CA ALA A 379 -15.69 0.87 -5.16
C ALA A 379 -14.20 0.62 -4.91
N THR A 380 -13.65 -0.57 -5.10
CA THR A 380 -12.35 -0.92 -4.51
C THR A 380 -11.32 -1.54 -5.44
N THR A 381 -11.66 -1.84 -6.67
CA THR A 381 -10.74 -2.48 -7.64
C THR A 381 -9.69 -1.53 -8.22
N VAL A 382 -9.74 -0.28 -7.86
CA VAL A 382 -8.80 0.75 -8.32
C VAL A 382 -7.41 0.60 -7.66
N ASN A 383 -7.34 -0.05 -6.52
CA ASN A 383 -6.12 -0.14 -5.70
C ASN A 383 -5.47 -1.54 -5.66
N THR A 384 -6.01 -2.51 -6.35
CA THR A 384 -5.34 -3.81 -6.47
C THR A 384 -4.42 -3.76 -7.67
N GLY A 385 -3.13 -3.90 -7.45
CA GLY A 385 -2.01 -3.64 -8.36
C GLY A 385 -2.09 -4.17 -9.80
N VAL A 386 -3.14 -4.91 -10.17
CA VAL A 386 -3.40 -5.31 -11.55
C VAL A 386 -4.77 -4.77 -11.92
N GLY A 387 -4.79 -3.63 -12.60
CA GLY A 387 -6.02 -2.90 -12.94
C GLY A 387 -7.01 -3.76 -13.69
N GLY A 388 -8.22 -3.66 -13.26
CA GLY A 388 -9.51 -4.22 -13.65
C GLY A 388 -9.76 -4.96 -14.95
N LEU A 389 -8.76 -5.30 -15.73
CA LEU A 389 -8.94 -5.92 -17.04
C LEU A 389 -8.54 -7.41 -17.10
N SER A 390 -8.24 -8.08 -16.00
CA SER A 390 -7.88 -9.52 -16.01
C SER A 390 -6.78 -9.87 -17.04
N LEU A 391 -6.77 -11.10 -17.53
CA LEU A 391 -5.82 -11.55 -18.54
C LEU A 391 -6.14 -11.06 -19.96
N PHE A 392 -7.35 -10.58 -20.23
CA PHE A 392 -7.80 -10.28 -21.59
C PHE A 392 -6.93 -9.25 -22.35
N PRO A 393 -6.53 -8.10 -21.79
CA PRO A 393 -5.63 -7.18 -22.49
C PRO A 393 -4.26 -7.78 -22.81
N THR A 394 -3.74 -8.63 -21.93
CA THR A 394 -2.52 -9.39 -22.21
C THR A 394 -2.66 -10.26 -23.46
N LEU A 395 -3.75 -11.01 -23.57
CA LEU A 395 -4.03 -11.82 -24.75
C LEU A 395 -4.24 -10.96 -26.01
N MET A 396 -4.81 -9.77 -25.89
CA MET A 396 -4.91 -8.81 -26.99
C MET A 396 -3.51 -8.41 -27.50
N HIS A 397 -2.62 -7.96 -26.59
CA HIS A 397 -1.25 -7.56 -26.94
C HIS A 397 -0.44 -8.71 -27.54
N GLN A 398 -0.58 -9.92 -27.00
CA GLN A 398 0.10 -11.09 -27.55
C GLN A 398 -0.33 -11.46 -28.98
N ASN A 399 -1.54 -11.08 -29.36
CA ASN A 399 -2.06 -11.21 -30.72
C ASN A 399 -1.85 -9.94 -31.57
N GLY A 400 -1.08 -8.96 -31.10
CA GLY A 400 -0.82 -7.70 -31.81
C GLY A 400 -2.04 -6.78 -31.91
N LEU A 401 -3.01 -6.95 -31.00
CA LEU A 401 -4.25 -6.20 -30.98
C LEU A 401 -4.24 -5.14 -29.87
N SER A 402 -4.91 -4.01 -30.13
CA SER A 402 -5.15 -2.95 -29.14
C SER A 402 -6.59 -2.98 -28.64
N MET A 403 -6.84 -2.46 -27.44
CA MET A 403 -8.18 -2.31 -26.89
C MET A 403 -8.99 -1.18 -27.53
N TYR A 404 -8.32 -0.25 -28.23
CA TYR A 404 -8.89 0.89 -28.95
C TYR A 404 -8.39 0.97 -30.36
N ASN A 405 -9.12 1.69 -31.21
CA ASN A 405 -8.65 2.11 -32.53
C ASN A 405 -7.47 3.11 -32.38
N ASN A 406 -6.74 3.34 -33.45
CA ASN A 406 -5.54 4.20 -33.43
C ASN A 406 -5.81 5.63 -32.94
N GLU A 407 -7.02 6.13 -33.17
CA GLU A 407 -7.44 7.47 -32.76
C GLU A 407 -7.93 7.54 -31.31
N GLY A 408 -8.09 6.40 -30.62
CA GLY A 408 -8.63 6.34 -29.26
C GLY A 408 -10.11 6.76 -29.15
N THR A 409 -10.85 6.69 -30.27
CA THR A 409 -12.25 7.18 -30.38
C THR A 409 -13.30 6.09 -30.28
N ALA A 410 -12.89 4.83 -30.39
CA ALA A 410 -13.75 3.65 -30.26
C ALA A 410 -12.97 2.46 -29.71
N CYS A 411 -13.65 1.54 -29.04
CA CYS A 411 -13.05 0.27 -28.64
C CYS A 411 -13.05 -0.74 -29.80
N THR A 412 -12.17 -1.74 -29.71
CA THR A 412 -12.03 -2.81 -30.72
C THR A 412 -12.81 -4.08 -30.39
N LEU A 413 -13.65 -4.06 -29.33
CA LEU A 413 -14.37 -5.25 -28.86
C LEU A 413 -15.26 -5.92 -29.92
N SER A 414 -15.72 -5.16 -30.92
CA SER A 414 -16.57 -5.69 -32.00
C SER A 414 -15.79 -6.28 -33.19
N ASN A 415 -14.45 -6.21 -33.19
CA ASN A 415 -13.62 -6.71 -34.27
C ASN A 415 -13.58 -8.24 -34.25
N THR A 416 -13.42 -8.86 -35.43
CA THR A 416 -13.39 -10.33 -35.57
C THR A 416 -12.23 -10.94 -34.80
N GLU A 417 -11.05 -10.34 -34.90
CA GLU A 417 -9.83 -10.81 -34.24
C GLU A 417 -9.97 -10.72 -32.72
N THR A 418 -10.57 -9.65 -32.22
CA THR A 418 -10.86 -9.49 -30.77
C THR A 418 -11.85 -10.55 -30.28
N LEU A 419 -12.83 -10.90 -31.12
CA LEU A 419 -13.80 -11.94 -30.80
C LEU A 419 -13.10 -13.31 -30.60
N GLU A 420 -12.16 -13.67 -31.46
CA GLU A 420 -11.39 -14.91 -31.37
C GLU A 420 -10.55 -14.95 -30.07
N VAL A 421 -9.89 -13.86 -29.73
CA VAL A 421 -9.11 -13.74 -28.48
C VAL A 421 -10.01 -13.81 -27.25
N PHE A 422 -11.19 -13.19 -27.29
CA PHE A 422 -12.13 -13.23 -26.19
C PHE A 422 -12.73 -14.63 -26.00
N GLU A 423 -13.03 -15.33 -27.10
CA GLU A 423 -13.50 -16.71 -27.06
C GLU A 423 -12.41 -17.63 -26.48
N PHE A 424 -11.16 -17.48 -26.92
CA PHE A 424 -10.02 -18.19 -26.34
C PHE A 424 -9.90 -17.98 -24.83
N TRP A 425 -10.03 -16.74 -24.36
CA TRP A 425 -10.01 -16.42 -22.93
C TRP A 425 -11.17 -17.06 -22.16
N THR A 426 -12.39 -16.97 -22.67
CA THR A 426 -13.57 -17.53 -22.00
C THR A 426 -13.61 -19.07 -22.05
N ASP A 427 -12.92 -19.71 -23.01
CA ASP A 427 -12.77 -21.15 -23.11
C ASP A 427 -12.08 -21.77 -21.89
N PHE A 428 -11.20 -21.05 -21.22
CA PHE A 428 -10.61 -21.53 -19.96
C PHE A 428 -11.69 -21.87 -18.92
N TYR A 429 -12.76 -21.12 -18.89
CA TYR A 429 -13.85 -21.29 -17.91
C TYR A 429 -15.02 -22.13 -18.45
N THR A 430 -15.34 -21.99 -19.73
CA THR A 430 -16.49 -22.67 -20.34
C THR A 430 -16.14 -24.08 -20.82
N LYS A 431 -14.95 -24.28 -21.38
CA LYS A 431 -14.47 -25.53 -21.98
C LYS A 431 -13.53 -26.29 -21.05
N TYR A 432 -12.48 -25.64 -20.55
CA TYR A 432 -11.48 -26.26 -19.66
C TYR A 432 -11.89 -26.26 -18.18
N LYS A 433 -13.02 -25.63 -17.82
CA LYS A 433 -13.61 -25.66 -16.48
C LYS A 433 -12.67 -25.18 -15.36
N LEU A 434 -11.84 -24.17 -15.64
CA LEU A 434 -11.06 -23.55 -14.60
C LEU A 434 -12.00 -22.89 -13.57
N PRO A 435 -11.60 -22.82 -12.29
CA PRO A 435 -12.41 -22.19 -11.26
C PRO A 435 -12.52 -20.67 -11.52
N LYS A 436 -13.72 -20.13 -11.38
CA LYS A 436 -13.98 -18.69 -11.50
C LYS A 436 -13.50 -17.92 -10.27
N GLU A 437 -13.47 -18.58 -9.14
CA GLU A 437 -13.02 -18.04 -7.85
C GLU A 437 -12.20 -19.10 -7.12
N ALA A 438 -11.04 -18.73 -6.61
CA ALA A 438 -10.22 -19.60 -5.78
C ALA A 438 -9.25 -18.74 -4.94
N SER A 439 -8.87 -19.22 -3.78
CA SER A 439 -7.69 -18.73 -3.10
C SER A 439 -6.46 -19.42 -3.70
N PHE A 440 -5.84 -18.78 -4.71
CA PHE A 440 -4.68 -19.36 -5.38
C PHE A 440 -3.54 -19.62 -4.40
N TYR A 441 -3.18 -18.64 -3.57
CA TYR A 441 -2.15 -18.78 -2.54
C TYR A 441 -2.30 -20.07 -1.70
N ASN A 442 -3.49 -20.28 -1.11
CA ASN A 442 -3.72 -21.46 -0.27
C ASN A 442 -3.63 -22.76 -1.03
N ARG A 443 -4.22 -22.79 -2.21
CA ARG A 443 -4.28 -23.99 -3.03
C ARG A 443 -2.94 -24.32 -3.69
N PHE A 444 -2.16 -23.31 -4.02
CA PHE A 444 -0.80 -23.44 -4.50
C PHE A 444 0.12 -24.02 -3.42
N ARG A 445 0.01 -23.48 -2.21
CA ARG A 445 0.76 -23.92 -1.05
C ARG A 445 0.54 -25.40 -0.74
N ILE A 446 -0.71 -25.87 -0.69
CA ILE A 446 -1.04 -27.28 -0.43
C ILE A 446 -0.90 -28.18 -1.68
N GLY A 447 -0.58 -27.64 -2.85
CA GLY A 447 -0.33 -28.38 -4.08
C GLY A 447 -1.57 -28.81 -4.85
N THR A 448 -2.77 -28.36 -4.49
CA THR A 448 -4.00 -28.67 -5.24
C THR A 448 -4.22 -27.75 -6.45
N MET A 449 -3.41 -26.70 -6.57
CA MET A 449 -3.38 -25.75 -7.69
C MET A 449 -1.91 -25.38 -7.99
N PRO A 450 -1.13 -26.35 -8.53
CA PRO A 450 0.33 -26.24 -8.60
C PRO A 450 0.85 -25.39 -9.77
N LEU A 451 -0.04 -24.86 -10.60
CA LEU A 451 0.26 -24.00 -11.73
C LEU A 451 -0.77 -22.87 -11.76
N GLY A 452 -0.33 -21.65 -11.98
CA GLY A 452 -1.25 -20.53 -12.10
C GLY A 452 -0.56 -19.21 -12.45
N ILE A 453 -1.36 -18.29 -12.96
CA ILE A 453 -0.96 -16.93 -13.31
C ILE A 453 -1.45 -16.01 -12.21
N GLU A 454 -0.57 -15.17 -11.66
CA GLU A 454 -0.92 -14.20 -10.62
C GLU A 454 0.05 -13.01 -10.66
N SER A 455 -0.28 -11.93 -9.97
CA SER A 455 0.60 -10.77 -9.85
C SER A 455 1.98 -11.16 -9.30
N TYR A 456 3.05 -10.55 -9.82
CA TYR A 456 4.38 -10.79 -9.27
C TYR A 456 4.49 -10.39 -7.78
N THR A 457 3.60 -9.55 -7.28
CA THR A 457 3.56 -9.15 -5.87
C THR A 457 3.22 -10.30 -4.92
N LEU A 458 2.55 -11.36 -5.41
CA LEU A 458 2.29 -12.58 -4.63
C LEU A 458 3.59 -13.30 -4.20
N TYR A 459 4.69 -13.07 -4.92
CA TYR A 459 5.99 -13.68 -4.62
C TYR A 459 6.38 -13.50 -3.16
N GLN A 460 6.25 -12.29 -2.65
CA GLN A 460 6.64 -11.98 -1.28
C GLN A 460 5.74 -12.67 -0.25
N THR A 461 4.45 -12.73 -0.52
CA THR A 461 3.51 -13.48 0.33
C THR A 461 3.92 -14.95 0.41
N LEU A 462 4.32 -15.57 -0.70
CA LEU A 462 4.78 -16.96 -0.72
C LEU A 462 6.10 -17.15 0.03
N VAL A 463 7.07 -16.27 -0.19
CA VAL A 463 8.38 -16.34 0.49
C VAL A 463 8.23 -16.28 2.01
N ASN A 464 7.36 -15.40 2.49
CA ASN A 464 7.25 -15.12 3.92
C ASN A 464 6.22 -15.99 4.65
N ALA A 465 5.09 -16.26 4.01
CA ALA A 465 3.99 -16.98 4.64
C ALA A 465 3.87 -18.46 4.22
N ALA A 466 4.77 -18.96 3.36
CA ALA A 466 4.83 -20.36 2.97
C ALA A 466 6.28 -20.90 2.95
N PRO A 467 7.07 -20.72 4.04
CA PRO A 467 8.48 -21.14 4.07
C PRO A 467 8.66 -22.64 3.88
N GLU A 468 7.66 -23.46 4.24
CA GLU A 468 7.70 -24.91 4.09
C GLU A 468 7.74 -25.40 2.64
N ILE A 469 7.37 -24.55 1.68
CA ILE A 469 7.46 -24.88 0.24
C ILE A 469 8.52 -24.06 -0.49
N SER A 470 9.38 -23.31 0.20
CA SER A 470 10.31 -22.34 -0.37
C SER A 470 11.21 -22.88 -1.47
N GLU A 471 11.58 -24.19 -1.42
CA GLU A 471 12.42 -24.87 -2.42
C GLU A 471 11.62 -25.61 -3.48
N ASN A 472 10.29 -25.62 -3.37
CA ASN A 472 9.40 -26.45 -4.18
C ASN A 472 8.64 -25.67 -5.25
N TRP A 473 8.91 -24.39 -5.43
CA TRP A 473 8.27 -23.55 -6.42
C TRP A 473 9.22 -22.52 -7.02
N SER A 474 8.82 -21.99 -8.15
CA SER A 474 9.48 -20.86 -8.81
C SER A 474 8.48 -20.09 -9.66
N ILE A 475 8.94 -19.04 -10.29
CA ILE A 475 8.17 -18.24 -11.25
C ILE A 475 8.74 -18.37 -12.65
N ALA A 476 7.91 -18.10 -13.64
CA ALA A 476 8.28 -17.99 -15.04
C ALA A 476 7.48 -16.83 -15.66
N GLU A 477 7.91 -16.38 -16.84
CA GLU A 477 7.08 -15.51 -17.66
C GLU A 477 5.75 -16.22 -17.99
N ILE A 478 4.69 -15.44 -18.22
CA ILE A 478 3.42 -16.01 -18.64
C ILE A 478 3.56 -16.67 -20.02
N PRO A 479 2.72 -17.68 -20.35
CA PRO A 479 2.71 -18.25 -21.67
C PRO A 479 2.43 -17.20 -22.75
N GLY A 480 3.11 -17.30 -23.87
CA GLY A 480 2.94 -16.40 -25.00
C GLY A 480 2.24 -17.06 -26.19
N VAL A 481 2.02 -16.25 -27.23
CA VAL A 481 1.50 -16.69 -28.53
C VAL A 481 2.68 -16.87 -29.48
N GLU A 482 2.80 -18.05 -30.09
CA GLU A 482 3.84 -18.34 -31.08
C GLU A 482 3.47 -17.70 -32.44
N GLY A 483 4.34 -16.80 -32.91
CA GLY A 483 4.19 -16.18 -34.23
C GLY A 483 4.66 -17.07 -35.38
N GLU A 484 4.37 -16.68 -36.62
CA GLU A 484 4.73 -17.41 -37.85
C GLU A 484 6.25 -17.67 -37.99
N ASN A 485 7.08 -16.85 -37.36
CA ASN A 485 8.54 -17.01 -37.36
C ASN A 485 9.07 -17.90 -36.21
N GLY A 486 8.18 -18.57 -35.47
CA GLY A 486 8.52 -19.37 -34.30
C GLY A 486 8.94 -18.55 -33.05
N LYS A 487 8.87 -17.21 -33.10
CA LYS A 487 9.12 -16.37 -31.94
C LYS A 487 7.85 -16.27 -31.08
N ILE A 488 8.00 -16.49 -29.79
CA ILE A 488 6.90 -16.37 -28.84
C ILE A 488 6.76 -14.89 -28.47
N ASN A 489 5.54 -14.37 -28.57
CA ASN A 489 5.17 -13.04 -28.08
C ASN A 489 4.66 -13.14 -26.64
N ASN A 490 5.43 -12.66 -25.69
CA ASN A 490 5.15 -12.69 -24.25
C ASN A 490 4.67 -11.35 -23.73
N ALA A 491 4.11 -10.48 -24.59
CA ALA A 491 3.58 -9.19 -24.14
C ALA A 491 2.63 -9.36 -22.96
N ILE A 492 2.73 -8.45 -21.97
CA ILE A 492 1.96 -8.50 -20.73
C ILE A 492 1.32 -7.13 -20.50
N ALA A 493 0.01 -7.10 -20.28
CA ALA A 493 -0.64 -5.86 -19.84
C ALA A 493 -0.23 -5.52 -18.41
N GLY A 494 0.27 -4.31 -18.24
CA GLY A 494 0.58 -3.77 -16.92
C GLY A 494 -0.61 -3.11 -16.24
N SER A 495 -0.45 -2.83 -14.97
CA SER A 495 -1.39 -2.07 -14.15
C SER A 495 -0.64 -1.30 -13.08
N GLY A 496 -1.21 -0.20 -12.65
CA GLY A 496 -0.59 0.61 -11.61
C GLY A 496 -1.36 1.89 -11.31
N THR A 497 -0.70 2.75 -10.56
CA THR A 497 -1.19 4.07 -10.18
C THR A 497 -0.19 5.13 -10.65
N GLY A 498 -0.66 6.36 -10.76
CA GLY A 498 0.19 7.50 -11.14
C GLY A 498 0.25 8.57 -10.05
N CYS A 499 1.23 9.46 -10.15
CA CYS A 499 1.31 10.65 -9.34
C CYS A 499 1.39 11.90 -10.25
N GLY A 500 0.51 12.86 -10.00
CA GLY A 500 0.32 14.00 -10.89
C GLY A 500 0.23 15.35 -10.16
N ILE A 501 0.63 16.41 -10.88
CA ILE A 501 0.64 17.79 -10.39
C ILE A 501 -0.64 18.49 -10.81
N ILE A 502 -1.30 19.16 -9.87
CA ILE A 502 -2.51 19.93 -10.15
C ILE A 502 -2.11 21.26 -10.85
N SER A 503 -2.82 21.57 -11.93
CA SER A 503 -2.58 22.77 -12.73
C SER A 503 -3.04 24.03 -12.02
N GLY A 504 -2.27 25.13 -12.15
CA GLY A 504 -2.70 26.46 -11.74
C GLY A 504 -2.60 26.75 -10.25
N THR A 505 -1.87 25.94 -9.48
CA THR A 505 -1.63 26.19 -8.04
C THR A 505 -0.51 27.19 -7.79
N GLY A 506 0.37 27.40 -8.77
CA GLY A 506 1.55 28.24 -8.66
C GLY A 506 2.75 27.56 -7.99
N ASN A 507 2.60 26.33 -7.54
CA ASN A 507 3.60 25.53 -6.86
C ASN A 507 4.17 24.39 -7.74
N GLU A 508 3.86 24.38 -9.03
CA GLU A 508 4.18 23.26 -9.94
C GLU A 508 5.67 22.89 -9.92
N LYS A 509 6.56 23.88 -9.80
CA LYS A 509 8.02 23.64 -9.69
C LYS A 509 8.41 22.89 -8.41
N TYR A 510 7.79 23.25 -7.30
CA TYR A 510 8.06 22.61 -6.00
C TYR A 510 7.43 21.21 -5.94
N ALA A 511 6.26 21.06 -6.55
CA ALA A 511 5.61 19.77 -6.71
C ALA A 511 6.44 18.82 -7.60
N TRP A 512 7.09 19.35 -8.66
CA TRP A 512 8.00 18.58 -9.51
C TRP A 512 9.25 18.11 -8.76
N GLU A 513 9.87 18.96 -7.93
CA GLU A 513 10.98 18.55 -7.07
C GLU A 513 10.58 17.41 -6.14
N PHE A 514 9.33 17.45 -5.63
CA PHE A 514 8.82 16.36 -4.81
C PHE A 514 8.62 15.07 -5.61
N LEU A 515 8.03 15.13 -6.81
CA LEU A 515 7.84 13.94 -7.66
C LEU A 515 9.16 13.30 -8.04
N LYS A 516 10.20 14.10 -8.33
CA LYS A 516 11.56 13.60 -8.59
C LYS A 516 12.14 12.84 -7.41
N TRP A 517 11.98 13.40 -6.20
CA TRP A 517 12.42 12.76 -4.97
C TRP A 517 11.59 11.50 -4.68
N TRP A 518 10.26 11.58 -4.81
CA TRP A 518 9.37 10.45 -4.53
C TRP A 518 9.63 9.25 -5.44
N THR A 519 9.81 9.49 -6.72
CA THR A 519 10.04 8.43 -7.71
C THR A 519 11.49 7.99 -7.83
N ASP A 520 12.38 8.50 -7.00
CA ASP A 520 13.79 8.09 -6.95
C ASP A 520 13.95 6.69 -6.39
N ALA A 521 14.96 5.95 -6.86
CA ALA A 521 15.16 4.55 -6.48
C ALA A 521 15.42 4.37 -4.98
N ASP A 522 16.28 5.20 -4.39
CA ASP A 522 16.62 5.13 -2.97
C ASP A 522 15.41 5.48 -2.10
N THR A 523 14.62 6.48 -2.51
CA THR A 523 13.41 6.89 -1.80
C THR A 523 12.35 5.79 -1.84
N GLN A 524 12.10 5.19 -3.00
CA GLN A 524 11.15 4.09 -3.18
C GLN A 524 11.57 2.84 -2.40
N LEU A 525 12.87 2.52 -2.40
CA LEU A 525 13.40 1.40 -1.62
C LEU A 525 13.25 1.65 -0.11
N LYS A 526 13.67 2.84 0.39
CA LYS A 526 13.52 3.23 1.79
C LYS A 526 12.06 3.18 2.25
N TYR A 527 11.14 3.67 1.42
CA TYR A 527 9.71 3.62 1.70
C TYR A 527 9.20 2.19 1.77
N SER A 528 9.54 1.35 0.77
CA SER A 528 9.16 -0.06 0.74
C SER A 528 9.65 -0.82 1.96
N ASP A 529 10.92 -0.65 2.33
CA ASP A 529 11.53 -1.31 3.50
C ASP A 529 10.87 -0.84 4.81
N SER A 530 10.53 0.45 4.91
CA SER A 530 9.86 1.01 6.09
C SER A 530 8.43 0.47 6.23
N VAL A 531 7.69 0.40 5.12
CA VAL A 531 6.34 -0.17 5.09
C VAL A 531 6.39 -1.67 5.41
N GLU A 532 7.36 -2.41 4.84
CA GLU A 532 7.55 -3.83 5.13
C GLU A 532 7.89 -4.07 6.60
N THR A 533 8.71 -3.21 7.20
CA THR A 533 9.08 -3.31 8.62
C THR A 533 7.88 -3.14 9.56
N ILE A 534 6.92 -2.29 9.19
CA ILE A 534 5.79 -1.93 10.05
C ILE A 534 4.56 -2.81 9.78
N LEU A 535 4.23 -3.02 8.51
CA LEU A 535 3.03 -3.74 8.07
C LEU A 535 3.34 -5.21 7.73
N GLY A 536 4.58 -5.64 7.91
CA GLY A 536 5.04 -6.92 7.43
C GLY A 536 5.14 -6.95 5.90
N THR A 537 5.50 -8.11 5.39
CA THR A 537 5.79 -8.33 3.97
C THR A 537 4.58 -8.18 3.04
N LEU A 538 3.36 -8.19 3.60
CA LEU A 538 2.13 -7.89 2.87
C LEU A 538 2.01 -6.40 2.49
N GLY A 539 2.79 -5.53 3.16
CA GLY A 539 2.82 -4.09 2.89
C GLY A 539 3.76 -3.69 1.74
N ARG A 540 4.45 -4.64 1.10
CA ARG A 540 5.41 -4.32 0.04
C ARG A 540 4.78 -3.56 -1.11
N VAL A 541 5.40 -2.45 -1.49
CA VAL A 541 4.94 -1.58 -2.56
C VAL A 541 5.43 -2.10 -3.92
N ALA A 542 4.53 -2.20 -4.89
CA ALA A 542 4.87 -2.50 -6.27
C ALA A 542 5.39 -1.23 -6.97
N SER A 543 6.56 -0.73 -6.59
CA SER A 543 7.15 0.47 -7.18
C SER A 543 7.22 0.36 -8.70
N ALA A 544 6.96 1.44 -9.42
CA ALA A 544 7.18 1.52 -10.86
C ALA A 544 8.66 1.79 -11.21
N ASN A 545 9.50 2.15 -10.23
CA ASN A 545 10.93 2.35 -10.44
C ASN A 545 11.64 1.00 -10.52
N ILE A 546 12.19 0.69 -11.71
CA ILE A 546 12.83 -0.60 -12.01
C ILE A 546 14.07 -0.84 -11.14
N GLU A 547 14.88 0.21 -10.90
CA GLU A 547 16.08 0.12 -10.08
C GLU A 547 15.72 -0.15 -8.61
N ALA A 548 14.70 0.51 -8.08
CA ALA A 548 14.21 0.24 -6.72
C ALA A 548 13.79 -1.22 -6.55
N VAL A 549 12.99 -1.75 -7.48
CA VAL A 549 12.55 -3.15 -7.43
C VAL A 549 13.72 -4.12 -7.59
N SER A 550 14.71 -3.80 -8.42
CA SER A 550 15.91 -4.63 -8.61
C SER A 550 16.75 -4.75 -7.34
N ASN A 551 16.72 -3.74 -6.48
CA ASN A 551 17.47 -3.67 -5.22
C ASN A 551 16.71 -4.28 -4.03
N MET A 552 15.44 -4.68 -4.19
CA MET A 552 14.70 -5.41 -3.16
C MET A 552 15.24 -6.84 -3.00
N SER A 553 14.83 -7.50 -1.90
CA SER A 553 15.27 -8.87 -1.60
C SER A 553 14.59 -9.90 -2.53
N TRP A 554 15.34 -10.44 -3.50
CA TRP A 554 14.89 -11.47 -4.43
C TRP A 554 15.86 -12.66 -4.46
N LYS A 555 15.36 -13.87 -4.79
CA LYS A 555 16.25 -14.91 -5.30
C LYS A 555 16.72 -14.47 -6.70
N LYS A 556 18.03 -14.56 -6.98
CA LYS A 556 18.62 -14.06 -8.24
C LYS A 556 17.93 -14.60 -9.49
N GLN A 557 17.54 -15.86 -9.49
CA GLN A 557 16.84 -16.49 -10.62
C GLN A 557 15.47 -15.84 -10.84
N ASP A 558 14.72 -15.59 -9.78
CA ASP A 558 13.37 -15.04 -9.84
C ASP A 558 13.39 -13.55 -10.23
N LEU A 559 14.40 -12.80 -9.76
CA LEU A 559 14.61 -11.42 -10.21
C LEU A 559 14.83 -11.34 -11.73
N ASN A 560 15.62 -12.26 -12.31
CA ASN A 560 15.82 -12.28 -13.76
C ASN A 560 14.49 -12.50 -14.52
N VAL A 561 13.62 -13.37 -14.01
CA VAL A 561 12.28 -13.59 -14.60
C VAL A 561 11.43 -12.31 -14.52
N ILE A 562 11.44 -11.64 -13.35
CA ILE A 562 10.68 -10.39 -13.15
C ILE A 562 11.17 -9.31 -14.10
N LEU A 563 12.49 -9.12 -14.22
CA LEU A 563 13.05 -8.09 -15.10
C LEU A 563 12.80 -8.40 -16.57
N SER A 564 12.92 -9.67 -16.99
CA SER A 564 12.59 -10.10 -18.35
C SER A 564 11.10 -9.88 -18.66
N ALA A 565 10.21 -10.26 -17.73
CA ALA A 565 8.78 -10.01 -17.88
C ALA A 565 8.47 -8.50 -17.95
N TRP A 566 9.20 -7.68 -17.19
CA TRP A 566 9.01 -6.22 -17.20
C TRP A 566 9.35 -5.57 -18.54
N GLU A 567 10.35 -6.10 -19.24
CA GLU A 567 10.68 -5.64 -20.61
C GLU A 567 9.54 -5.89 -21.60
N ASN A 568 8.67 -6.88 -21.32
CA ASN A 568 7.53 -7.25 -22.15
C ASN A 568 6.21 -6.57 -21.70
N VAL A 569 6.26 -5.66 -20.69
CA VAL A 569 5.06 -4.95 -20.26
C VAL A 569 4.64 -3.94 -21.33
N GLU A 570 3.42 -4.09 -21.81
CA GLU A 570 2.73 -3.17 -22.71
C GLU A 570 1.48 -2.62 -21.98
N GLU A 571 1.49 -1.32 -21.73
CA GLU A 571 0.38 -0.69 -21.03
C GLU A 571 -0.79 -0.39 -21.97
N VAL A 572 -1.99 -0.59 -21.48
CA VAL A 572 -3.21 -0.18 -22.22
C VAL A 572 -3.40 1.33 -22.06
N ALA A 573 -3.60 2.04 -23.14
CA ALA A 573 -3.89 3.46 -23.09
C ALA A 573 -5.22 3.75 -22.35
N GLU A 574 -5.27 4.85 -21.65
CA GLU A 574 -6.52 5.40 -21.11
C GLU A 574 -7.04 6.48 -22.07
N VAL A 575 -8.29 6.36 -22.45
CA VAL A 575 -8.97 7.32 -23.34
C VAL A 575 -10.16 7.95 -22.60
N PRO A 576 -10.69 9.08 -23.08
CA PRO A 576 -11.94 9.64 -22.54
C PRO A 576 -13.05 8.59 -22.47
N GLY A 577 -13.55 8.30 -21.27
CA GLY A 577 -14.59 7.28 -21.06
C GLY A 577 -14.10 5.82 -20.93
N SER A 578 -12.78 5.57 -20.91
CA SER A 578 -12.14 4.23 -20.78
C SER A 578 -12.68 3.37 -19.64
N TYR A 579 -13.09 3.96 -18.53
CA TYR A 579 -13.67 3.25 -17.39
C TYR A 579 -14.91 2.41 -17.74
N TYR A 580 -15.60 2.74 -18.83
CA TYR A 580 -16.69 1.91 -19.35
C TYR A 580 -16.21 0.68 -20.10
N LEU A 581 -15.03 0.73 -20.72
CA LEU A 581 -14.47 -0.43 -21.41
C LEU A 581 -14.22 -1.59 -20.44
N THR A 582 -13.63 -1.31 -19.29
CA THR A 582 -13.40 -2.31 -18.24
C THR A 582 -14.71 -2.96 -17.81
N ARG A 583 -15.77 -2.14 -17.60
CA ARG A 583 -17.12 -2.63 -17.29
C ARG A 583 -17.72 -3.44 -18.44
N ALA A 584 -17.52 -3.02 -19.68
CA ALA A 584 -18.05 -3.71 -20.85
C ALA A 584 -17.42 -5.10 -20.99
N VAL A 585 -16.09 -5.22 -20.82
CA VAL A 585 -15.38 -6.49 -20.83
C VAL A 585 -15.88 -7.43 -19.71
N ASP A 586 -16.05 -6.90 -18.47
CA ASP A 586 -16.57 -7.66 -17.34
C ASP A 586 -17.98 -8.22 -17.62
N GLN A 587 -18.88 -7.37 -18.09
CA GLN A 587 -20.25 -7.79 -18.38
C GLN A 587 -20.32 -8.78 -19.55
N ALA A 588 -19.51 -8.61 -20.60
CA ALA A 588 -19.42 -9.55 -21.70
C ALA A 588 -18.88 -10.91 -21.22
N TYR A 589 -17.84 -10.91 -20.39
CA TYR A 589 -17.30 -12.14 -19.79
C TYR A 589 -18.37 -12.91 -19.02
N TRP A 590 -19.08 -12.26 -18.10
CA TRP A 590 -20.11 -12.92 -17.31
C TRP A 590 -21.30 -13.40 -18.14
N ALA A 591 -21.67 -12.65 -19.19
CA ALA A 591 -22.71 -13.10 -20.11
C ALA A 591 -22.35 -14.41 -20.81
N VAL A 592 -21.09 -14.55 -21.25
CA VAL A 592 -20.59 -15.75 -21.91
C VAL A 592 -20.36 -16.89 -20.93
N VAL A 593 -19.62 -16.65 -19.84
CA VAL A 593 -19.20 -17.69 -18.90
C VAL A 593 -20.38 -18.28 -18.10
N ASN A 594 -21.46 -17.53 -17.92
CA ASN A 594 -22.70 -18.03 -17.33
C ASN A 594 -23.66 -18.65 -18.37
N GLY A 595 -23.29 -18.66 -19.64
CA GLY A 595 -24.09 -19.24 -20.72
C GLY A 595 -25.33 -18.45 -21.10
N ASN A 596 -25.35 -17.14 -20.80
CA ASN A 596 -26.47 -16.25 -21.06
C ASN A 596 -26.45 -15.66 -22.50
N SER A 597 -25.29 -15.67 -23.16
CA SER A 597 -25.09 -15.09 -24.48
C SER A 597 -23.93 -15.77 -25.22
N SER A 598 -23.94 -15.71 -26.54
CA SER A 598 -22.77 -16.05 -27.35
C SER A 598 -21.71 -14.97 -27.23
N THR A 599 -20.44 -15.32 -27.46
CA THR A 599 -19.30 -14.37 -27.43
C THR A 599 -19.57 -13.16 -28.35
N LYS A 600 -20.02 -13.44 -29.58
CA LYS A 600 -20.31 -12.39 -30.56
C LYS A 600 -21.41 -11.44 -30.10
N GLU A 601 -22.51 -11.96 -29.57
CA GLU A 601 -23.63 -11.14 -29.09
C GLU A 601 -23.23 -10.32 -27.86
N ALA A 602 -22.52 -10.90 -26.93
CA ALA A 602 -22.02 -10.21 -25.74
C ALA A 602 -21.09 -9.05 -26.13
N LEU A 603 -20.08 -9.29 -26.96
CA LEU A 603 -19.15 -8.25 -27.40
C LEU A 603 -19.83 -7.15 -28.21
N LEU A 604 -20.72 -7.49 -29.16
CA LEU A 604 -21.48 -6.49 -29.92
C LEU A 604 -22.40 -5.63 -29.03
N THR A 605 -22.96 -6.20 -28.00
CA THR A 605 -23.81 -5.46 -27.06
C THR A 605 -23.00 -4.47 -26.23
N TRP A 606 -21.90 -4.94 -25.64
CA TRP A 606 -21.12 -4.17 -24.69
C TRP A 606 -20.13 -3.21 -25.36
N SER A 607 -19.66 -3.50 -26.60
CA SER A 607 -18.89 -2.53 -27.39
C SER A 607 -19.68 -1.25 -27.66
N LYS A 608 -20.96 -1.36 -28.03
CA LYS A 608 -21.81 -0.20 -28.25
C LYS A 608 -21.97 0.68 -27.00
N VAL A 609 -22.03 0.05 -25.82
CA VAL A 609 -22.13 0.78 -24.55
C VAL A 609 -20.83 1.52 -24.26
N ALA A 610 -19.69 0.89 -24.49
CA ALA A 610 -18.37 1.51 -24.32
C ALA A 610 -18.17 2.66 -25.32
N ASP A 611 -18.44 2.43 -26.60
CA ASP A 611 -18.27 3.43 -27.67
C ASP A 611 -19.17 4.65 -27.48
N ASN A 612 -20.41 4.46 -27.03
CA ASN A 612 -21.31 5.56 -26.71
C ASN A 612 -20.74 6.46 -25.59
N GLU A 613 -20.13 5.87 -24.58
CA GLU A 613 -19.54 6.66 -23.49
C GLU A 613 -18.25 7.35 -23.92
N ILE A 614 -17.38 6.67 -24.68
CA ILE A 614 -16.17 7.26 -25.26
C ILE A 614 -16.55 8.47 -26.12
N THR A 615 -17.48 8.28 -27.07
CA THR A 615 -17.97 9.36 -27.96
C THR A 615 -18.57 10.50 -27.17
N ARG A 616 -19.40 10.22 -26.16
CA ARG A 616 -19.98 11.24 -25.30
C ARG A 616 -18.90 12.06 -24.60
N LYS A 617 -17.90 11.40 -24.01
CA LYS A 617 -16.81 12.07 -23.29
C LYS A 617 -15.94 12.90 -24.22
N ILE A 618 -15.61 12.38 -25.40
CA ILE A 618 -14.87 13.16 -26.40
C ILE A 618 -15.66 14.43 -26.75
N ASN A 619 -16.96 14.31 -27.05
CA ASN A 619 -17.79 15.48 -27.42
C ASN A 619 -17.96 16.48 -26.27
N ASP A 620 -18.09 16.01 -25.02
CA ASP A 620 -18.24 16.86 -23.83
C ASP A 620 -17.00 17.76 -23.60
N TYR A 621 -15.80 17.33 -24.07
CA TYR A 621 -14.52 18.02 -23.84
C TYR A 621 -13.76 18.45 -25.11
N SER A 622 -14.33 18.30 -26.28
CA SER A 622 -13.75 18.77 -27.55
C SER A 622 -14.10 20.24 -27.90
N ASN A 623 -14.82 20.94 -27.02
CA ASN A 623 -15.27 22.33 -27.25
C ASN A 623 -14.48 23.31 -26.39
#